data_567828cdef22259c69526ca1729320c6
#
_entry.id   567828cdef22259c69526ca1729320c6
#
_cell.length_a   1.000
_cell.length_b   1.000
_cell.length_c   1.000
_cell.angle_alpha   90.00
_cell.angle_beta   90.00
_cell.angle_gamma   90.00
#
_symmetry.space_group_name_H-M   'P 1'
#
loop_
_entity.id
_entity.type
_entity.pdbx_description
1 polymer ?
#
loop_
_entity_poly.entity_id
_entity_poly.type
_entity_poly.pdbx_seq_one_letter_code
_entity_poly.pdbx_strand_id
1 'polypeptide(L)'
;MPSLTTADGRTLAWHERGSGPPLLCHPGGPGCSSAYYADLPELAAEHTLILLDPRGTGASDPPADPAGYDLEDYADDVEAVQRHLGIERLDLLGHSHGGFVAMAWAGAHPDRVGRLVLASTAPRFTDAIRQARADRAAEHRDQPYYADAMAALHAHLAGDYGTDEDLARLYARESLVFAPLDMETAEVDAVLMRAGTNADALRHFNDHVAAGMNLAPGLAGIQAPTLVIVGDVDPMGAPAAQELVAALPNGRLEIVPGDHFPFLEREHRPQWSRAVLGFLGEERLG
;
A
#
# COMPACT_ATOMS: atom_id res chain seq x y z
N MET A 1 -5.60 -20.45 8.07
CA MET A 1 -5.04 -19.37 7.25
C MET A 1 -4.56 -20.00 5.95
N PRO A 2 -5.08 -19.57 4.82
CA PRO A 2 -4.64 -20.06 3.52
C PRO A 2 -3.18 -19.68 3.23
N SER A 3 -2.49 -20.54 2.45
CA SER A 3 -1.11 -20.31 2.03
C SER A 3 -0.78 -21.16 0.81
N LEU A 4 0.29 -20.82 0.13
CA LEU A 4 0.91 -21.62 -0.93
C LEU A 4 2.42 -21.75 -0.66
N THR A 5 3.04 -22.71 -1.34
CA THR A 5 4.50 -22.79 -1.43
C THR A 5 4.93 -22.22 -2.77
N THR A 6 5.76 -21.20 -2.76
CA THR A 6 6.32 -20.55 -3.95
C THR A 6 7.35 -21.45 -4.65
N ALA A 7 7.74 -21.10 -5.87
CA ALA A 7 8.71 -21.90 -6.64
C ALA A 7 10.09 -22.01 -5.96
N ASP A 8 10.47 -21.03 -5.16
CA ASP A 8 11.70 -21.02 -4.35
C ASP A 8 11.54 -21.69 -2.97
N GLY A 9 10.37 -22.28 -2.68
CA GLY A 9 10.11 -23.08 -1.49
C GLY A 9 9.63 -22.29 -0.27
N ARG A 10 9.41 -20.97 -0.39
CA ARG A 10 8.87 -20.15 0.70
C ARG A 10 7.36 -20.39 0.86
N THR A 11 6.87 -20.22 2.08
CA THR A 11 5.45 -20.06 2.36
C THR A 11 5.03 -18.63 2.03
N LEU A 12 3.95 -18.48 1.27
CA LEU A 12 3.26 -17.21 1.07
C LEU A 12 1.83 -17.37 1.59
N ALA A 13 1.44 -16.51 2.53
CA ALA A 13 0.20 -16.64 3.29
C ALA A 13 -0.70 -15.41 3.13
N TRP A 14 -2.01 -15.61 3.34
CA TRP A 14 -2.99 -14.52 3.33
C TRP A 14 -4.15 -14.81 4.29
N HIS A 15 -4.90 -13.78 4.61
CA HIS A 15 -6.16 -13.90 5.32
C HIS A 15 -7.33 -13.68 4.37
N GLU A 16 -8.41 -14.42 4.55
CA GLU A 16 -9.66 -14.20 3.80
C GLU A 16 -10.72 -13.57 4.70
N ARG A 17 -11.43 -12.58 4.17
CA ARG A 17 -12.54 -11.90 4.83
C ARG A 17 -13.67 -11.67 3.86
N GLY A 18 -14.90 -11.81 4.33
CA GLY A 18 -16.09 -11.54 3.52
C GLY A 18 -16.44 -12.65 2.54
N SER A 19 -17.28 -12.32 1.55
CA SER A 19 -17.73 -13.22 0.50
C SER A 19 -18.14 -12.44 -0.74
N GLY A 20 -17.90 -13.00 -1.93
CA GLY A 20 -18.17 -12.35 -3.21
C GLY A 20 -16.99 -12.47 -4.17
N PRO A 21 -16.90 -11.60 -5.20
CA PRO A 21 -15.77 -11.58 -6.11
C PRO A 21 -14.44 -11.36 -5.35
N PRO A 22 -13.36 -12.05 -5.75
CA PRO A 22 -12.08 -11.91 -5.07
C PRO A 22 -11.43 -10.54 -5.33
N LEU A 23 -10.93 -9.92 -4.27
CA LEU A 23 -10.11 -8.72 -4.30
C LEU A 23 -8.82 -8.98 -3.51
N LEU A 24 -7.68 -9.03 -4.20
CA LEU A 24 -6.40 -9.12 -3.52
C LEU A 24 -6.01 -7.75 -2.99
N CYS A 25 -5.59 -7.69 -1.72
CA CYS A 25 -5.16 -6.45 -1.07
C CYS A 25 -3.68 -6.57 -0.68
N HIS A 26 -2.83 -5.75 -1.28
CA HIS A 26 -1.40 -5.68 -0.97
C HIS A 26 -1.11 -4.44 -0.10
N PRO A 27 -0.62 -4.63 1.15
CA PRO A 27 -0.37 -3.53 2.08
C PRO A 27 0.81 -2.65 1.69
N GLY A 28 0.95 -1.55 2.41
CA GLY A 28 2.06 -0.61 2.29
C GLY A 28 3.33 -1.03 3.04
N GLY A 29 4.14 -0.09 3.37
CA GLY A 29 5.46 -0.21 3.96
C GLY A 29 6.52 0.35 3.02
N PRO A 30 7.49 -0.43 2.53
CA PRO A 30 7.56 -1.91 2.52
C PRO A 30 7.67 -2.54 3.90
N GLY A 31 7.29 -3.81 3.97
CA GLY A 31 7.48 -4.62 5.17
C GLY A 31 6.32 -4.63 6.17
N CYS A 32 5.15 -4.05 5.87
CA CYS A 32 3.96 -4.22 6.69
C CYS A 32 3.18 -5.49 6.29
N SER A 33 2.62 -6.19 7.30
CA SER A 33 1.73 -7.33 7.06
C SER A 33 0.31 -6.89 6.73
N SER A 34 -0.51 -7.85 6.32
CA SER A 34 -1.94 -7.62 6.01
C SER A 34 -2.77 -7.13 7.20
N ALA A 35 -2.31 -7.33 8.43
CA ALA A 35 -2.96 -6.82 9.65
C ALA A 35 -3.11 -5.27 9.65
N TYR A 36 -2.34 -4.61 8.83
CA TYR A 36 -2.41 -3.21 8.48
C TYR A 36 -3.80 -2.75 7.98
N TYR A 37 -4.50 -3.58 7.20
CA TYR A 37 -5.82 -3.25 6.66
C TYR A 37 -6.96 -3.37 7.67
N ALA A 38 -6.70 -3.91 8.85
CA ALA A 38 -7.75 -4.33 9.78
C ALA A 38 -8.78 -5.24 9.06
N ASP A 39 -10.07 -4.97 9.21
CA ASP A 39 -11.12 -5.85 8.66
C ASP A 39 -11.76 -5.35 7.37
N LEU A 40 -11.54 -4.08 6.99
CA LEU A 40 -12.20 -3.41 5.84
C LEU A 40 -13.67 -3.84 5.68
N PRO A 41 -14.52 -3.66 6.69
CA PRO A 41 -15.82 -4.33 6.79
C PRO A 41 -16.78 -3.98 5.65
N GLU A 42 -16.71 -2.77 5.10
CA GLU A 42 -17.54 -2.33 3.99
C GLU A 42 -17.18 -3.09 2.70
N LEU A 43 -15.88 -3.29 2.43
CA LEU A 43 -15.42 -4.06 1.29
C LEU A 43 -15.69 -5.56 1.48
N ALA A 44 -15.48 -6.08 2.69
CA ALA A 44 -15.74 -7.48 3.03
C ALA A 44 -17.23 -7.86 2.95
N ALA A 45 -18.14 -6.89 3.03
CA ALA A 45 -19.56 -7.13 2.84
C ALA A 45 -19.93 -7.53 1.40
N GLU A 46 -19.13 -7.13 0.40
CA GLU A 46 -19.41 -7.31 -1.03
C GLU A 46 -18.35 -8.14 -1.76
N HIS A 47 -17.16 -8.32 -1.17
CA HIS A 47 -16.02 -9.00 -1.79
C HIS A 47 -15.40 -10.05 -0.84
N THR A 48 -14.77 -11.07 -1.43
CA THR A 48 -13.81 -11.90 -0.72
C THR A 48 -12.46 -11.19 -0.75
N LEU A 49 -12.08 -10.56 0.36
CA LEU A 49 -10.79 -9.90 0.50
C LEU A 49 -9.71 -10.95 0.73
N ILE A 50 -8.69 -10.93 -0.12
CA ILE A 50 -7.47 -11.74 0.00
C ILE A 50 -6.38 -10.80 0.53
N LEU A 51 -6.27 -10.72 1.87
CA LEU A 51 -5.35 -9.83 2.56
C LEU A 51 -3.98 -10.50 2.61
N LEU A 52 -3.11 -10.18 1.66
CA LEU A 52 -1.80 -10.80 1.49
C LEU A 52 -0.83 -10.35 2.59
N ASP A 53 -0.17 -11.29 3.25
CA ASP A 53 1.06 -11.04 3.98
C ASP A 53 2.22 -11.03 2.97
N PRO A 54 2.80 -9.89 2.63
CA PRO A 54 3.95 -9.86 1.72
C PRO A 54 5.12 -10.68 2.27
N ARG A 55 6.04 -11.07 1.39
CA ARG A 55 7.26 -11.81 1.75
C ARG A 55 7.95 -11.22 2.99
N GLY A 56 8.31 -12.08 3.94
CA GLY A 56 8.96 -11.70 5.20
C GLY A 56 8.06 -10.98 6.20
N THR A 57 6.73 -10.99 6.02
CA THR A 57 5.79 -10.37 6.95
C THR A 57 4.69 -11.34 7.38
N GLY A 58 4.06 -11.07 8.52
CA GLY A 58 2.95 -11.89 9.02
C GLY A 58 3.32 -13.37 9.07
N ALA A 59 2.63 -14.19 8.30
CA ALA A 59 2.89 -15.62 8.20
C ALA A 59 3.59 -16.05 6.90
N SER A 60 4.04 -15.09 6.09
CA SER A 60 4.85 -15.35 4.91
C SER A 60 6.34 -15.41 5.24
N ASP A 61 7.03 -16.42 4.68
CA ASP A 61 8.47 -16.57 4.89
C ASP A 61 9.26 -15.43 4.22
N PRO A 62 10.38 -15.02 4.81
CA PRO A 62 11.31 -14.10 4.16
C PRO A 62 12.02 -14.79 2.97
N PRO A 63 12.52 -14.03 1.98
CA PRO A 63 13.38 -14.58 0.95
C PRO A 63 14.69 -15.09 1.56
N ALA A 64 15.25 -16.15 0.99
CA ALA A 64 16.55 -16.68 1.42
C ALA A 64 17.71 -15.72 1.08
N ASP A 65 17.57 -14.98 -0.02
CA ASP A 65 18.49 -13.91 -0.43
C ASP A 65 17.96 -12.56 0.09
N PRO A 66 18.72 -11.80 0.88
CA PRO A 66 18.33 -10.44 1.26
C PRO A 66 18.03 -9.48 0.10
N ALA A 67 18.53 -9.78 -1.11
CA ALA A 67 18.18 -9.04 -2.32
C ALA A 67 16.77 -9.35 -2.87
N GLY A 68 16.09 -10.33 -2.34
CA GLY A 68 14.76 -10.78 -2.79
C GLY A 68 13.60 -9.89 -2.33
N TYR A 69 13.80 -8.58 -2.28
CA TYR A 69 12.78 -7.57 -1.93
C TYR A 69 12.60 -6.50 -3.02
N ASP A 70 12.98 -6.81 -4.26
CA ASP A 70 12.70 -5.93 -5.40
C ASP A 70 11.19 -5.92 -5.74
N LEU A 71 10.72 -4.91 -6.48
CA LEU A 71 9.31 -4.81 -6.85
C LEU A 71 8.85 -5.98 -7.72
N GLU A 72 9.73 -6.48 -8.57
CA GLU A 72 9.52 -7.65 -9.43
C GLU A 72 9.29 -8.91 -8.60
N ASP A 73 10.03 -9.07 -7.50
CA ASP A 73 9.88 -10.19 -6.58
C ASP A 73 8.50 -10.19 -5.89
N TYR A 74 8.02 -9.03 -5.45
CA TYR A 74 6.67 -8.89 -4.90
C TYR A 74 5.60 -9.10 -5.98
N ALA A 75 5.84 -8.66 -7.21
CA ALA A 75 4.94 -8.89 -8.34
C ALA A 75 4.82 -10.38 -8.65
N ASP A 76 5.90 -11.14 -8.58
CA ASP A 76 5.89 -12.60 -8.71
C ASP A 76 5.08 -13.29 -7.62
N ASP A 77 5.11 -12.76 -6.39
CA ASP A 77 4.24 -13.27 -5.31
C ASP A 77 2.75 -13.03 -5.61
N VAL A 78 2.37 -11.87 -6.14
CA VAL A 78 0.99 -11.58 -6.59
C VAL A 78 0.58 -12.57 -7.69
N GLU A 79 1.45 -12.81 -8.67
CA GLU A 79 1.23 -13.77 -9.75
C GLU A 79 1.07 -15.20 -9.21
N ALA A 80 1.87 -15.60 -8.22
CA ALA A 80 1.78 -16.92 -7.61
C ALA A 80 0.43 -17.11 -6.89
N VAL A 81 -0.05 -16.11 -6.14
CA VAL A 81 -1.37 -16.15 -5.49
C VAL A 81 -2.48 -16.24 -6.53
N GLN A 82 -2.46 -15.39 -7.56
CA GLN A 82 -3.46 -15.41 -8.63
C GLN A 82 -3.57 -16.79 -9.29
N ARG A 83 -2.42 -17.40 -9.63
CA ARG A 83 -2.36 -18.74 -10.24
C ARG A 83 -2.87 -19.81 -9.29
N HIS A 84 -2.48 -19.76 -8.02
CA HIS A 84 -2.92 -20.72 -7.00
C HIS A 84 -4.44 -20.70 -6.82
N LEU A 85 -5.05 -19.52 -6.86
CA LEU A 85 -6.49 -19.33 -6.72
C LEU A 85 -7.26 -19.62 -8.03
N GLY A 86 -6.58 -19.84 -9.14
CA GLY A 86 -7.19 -20.09 -10.45
C GLY A 86 -7.95 -18.89 -11.02
N ILE A 87 -7.57 -17.67 -10.62
CA ILE A 87 -8.21 -16.43 -11.06
C ILE A 87 -7.62 -16.02 -12.41
N GLU A 88 -8.44 -15.93 -13.44
CA GLU A 88 -7.98 -15.55 -14.78
C GLU A 88 -7.58 -14.06 -14.83
N ARG A 89 -8.45 -13.18 -14.32
CA ARG A 89 -8.21 -11.75 -14.21
C ARG A 89 -8.43 -11.31 -12.76
N LEU A 90 -7.39 -10.82 -12.12
CA LEU A 90 -7.37 -10.45 -10.71
C LEU A 90 -7.72 -8.98 -10.52
N ASP A 91 -8.69 -8.70 -9.64
CA ASP A 91 -8.92 -7.38 -9.09
C ASP A 91 -7.93 -7.19 -7.93
N LEU A 92 -7.12 -6.12 -8.00
CA LEU A 92 -6.01 -5.87 -7.07
C LEU A 92 -6.11 -4.46 -6.48
N LEU A 93 -6.07 -4.38 -5.15
CA LEU A 93 -5.92 -3.15 -4.40
C LEU A 93 -4.51 -3.08 -3.83
N GLY A 94 -3.74 -2.08 -4.23
CA GLY A 94 -2.41 -1.80 -3.68
C GLY A 94 -2.41 -0.44 -2.98
N HIS A 95 -2.00 -0.43 -1.71
CA HIS A 95 -1.87 0.80 -0.93
C HIS A 95 -0.39 1.17 -0.76
N SER A 96 -0.04 2.44 -0.97
CA SER A 96 1.32 2.95 -0.76
C SER A 96 2.36 2.10 -1.52
N HIS A 97 3.30 1.44 -0.84
CA HIS A 97 4.24 0.48 -1.45
C HIS A 97 3.51 -0.65 -2.20
N GLY A 98 2.38 -1.16 -1.68
CA GLY A 98 1.56 -2.13 -2.40
C GLY A 98 1.03 -1.61 -3.74
N GLY A 99 0.89 -0.29 -3.90
CA GLY A 99 0.60 0.35 -5.17
C GLY A 99 1.77 0.26 -6.17
N PHE A 100 3.02 0.37 -5.69
CA PHE A 100 4.21 0.14 -6.54
C PHE A 100 4.23 -1.31 -7.05
N VAL A 101 4.01 -2.26 -6.16
CA VAL A 101 3.91 -3.69 -6.50
C VAL A 101 2.77 -3.94 -7.50
N ALA A 102 1.60 -3.35 -7.27
CA ALA A 102 0.44 -3.48 -8.15
C ALA A 102 0.72 -2.95 -9.55
N MET A 103 1.41 -1.80 -9.66
CA MET A 103 1.84 -1.25 -10.95
C MET A 103 2.90 -2.10 -11.65
N ALA A 104 3.88 -2.61 -10.91
CA ALA A 104 4.91 -3.51 -11.45
C ALA A 104 4.28 -4.80 -12.00
N TRP A 105 3.42 -5.45 -11.21
CA TRP A 105 2.71 -6.65 -11.62
C TRP A 105 1.79 -6.40 -12.83
N ALA A 106 0.98 -5.33 -12.80
CA ALA A 106 0.05 -5.01 -13.88
C ALA A 106 0.77 -4.65 -15.18
N GLY A 107 1.92 -3.98 -15.11
CA GLY A 107 2.77 -3.68 -16.26
C GLY A 107 3.39 -4.92 -16.88
N ALA A 108 3.78 -5.91 -16.06
CA ALA A 108 4.33 -7.18 -16.51
C ALA A 108 3.27 -8.15 -17.05
N HIS A 109 2.03 -8.07 -16.52
CA HIS A 109 0.94 -9.00 -16.81
C HIS A 109 -0.38 -8.32 -17.19
N PRO A 110 -0.41 -7.40 -18.18
CA PRO A 110 -1.58 -6.55 -18.45
C PRO A 110 -2.85 -7.35 -18.77
N ASP A 111 -2.73 -8.52 -19.39
CA ASP A 111 -3.87 -9.38 -19.74
C ASP A 111 -4.47 -10.10 -18.53
N ARG A 112 -3.78 -10.12 -17.41
CA ARG A 112 -4.19 -10.81 -16.17
C ARG A 112 -4.84 -9.89 -15.16
N VAL A 113 -4.87 -8.61 -15.44
CA VAL A 113 -5.51 -7.59 -14.59
C VAL A 113 -7.00 -7.52 -14.87
N GLY A 114 -7.82 -7.61 -13.83
CA GLY A 114 -9.25 -7.33 -13.89
C GLY A 114 -9.48 -5.82 -13.74
N ARG A 115 -9.40 -5.35 -12.49
CA ARG A 115 -9.42 -3.94 -12.10
C ARG A 115 -8.27 -3.64 -11.17
N LEU A 116 -7.81 -2.39 -11.19
CA LEU A 116 -6.71 -1.96 -10.35
C LEU A 116 -7.16 -0.80 -9.45
N VAL A 117 -6.95 -0.91 -8.15
CA VAL A 117 -7.14 0.19 -7.19
C VAL A 117 -5.77 0.59 -6.65
N LEU A 118 -5.31 1.79 -7.00
CA LEU A 118 -4.06 2.38 -6.56
C LEU A 118 -4.36 3.44 -5.50
N ALA A 119 -4.20 3.05 -4.24
CA ALA A 119 -4.53 3.89 -3.10
C ALA A 119 -3.27 4.54 -2.51
N SER A 120 -3.26 5.88 -2.37
CA SER A 120 -2.21 6.63 -1.68
C SER A 120 -0.80 6.27 -2.16
N THR A 121 -0.58 6.27 -3.47
CA THR A 121 0.67 5.82 -4.12
C THR A 121 1.10 6.76 -5.24
N ALA A 122 2.28 6.52 -5.81
CA ALA A 122 2.89 7.34 -6.87
C ALA A 122 3.65 6.46 -7.88
N PRO A 123 3.86 6.90 -9.12
CA PRO A 123 4.69 6.15 -10.06
C PRO A 123 6.19 6.30 -9.78
N ARG A 124 6.58 7.30 -9.02
CA ARG A 124 7.96 7.62 -8.64
C ARG A 124 7.98 8.66 -7.52
N PHE A 125 9.11 8.77 -6.81
CA PHE A 125 9.33 9.85 -5.85
C PHE A 125 9.81 11.12 -6.55
N THR A 126 9.11 12.25 -6.31
CA THR A 126 9.43 13.55 -6.89
C THR A 126 9.72 14.59 -5.82
N ASP A 127 10.34 15.71 -6.20
CA ASP A 127 10.52 16.84 -5.29
C ASP A 127 9.18 17.40 -4.79
N ALA A 128 8.14 17.34 -5.63
CA ALA A 128 6.78 17.76 -5.25
C ALA A 128 6.22 16.90 -4.11
N ILE A 129 6.41 15.57 -4.15
CA ILE A 129 6.02 14.67 -3.05
C ILE A 129 6.82 14.98 -1.79
N ARG A 130 8.15 15.17 -1.91
CA ARG A 130 9.00 15.53 -0.77
C ARG A 130 8.55 16.83 -0.13
N GLN A 131 8.21 17.84 -0.94
CA GLN A 131 7.70 19.12 -0.44
C GLN A 131 6.33 18.97 0.23
N ALA A 132 5.38 18.24 -0.39
CA ALA A 132 4.05 18.00 0.19
C ALA A 132 4.16 17.31 1.57
N ARG A 133 5.05 16.34 1.71
CA ARG A 133 5.32 15.70 3.01
C ARG A 133 5.88 16.69 4.04
N ALA A 134 6.81 17.54 3.63
CA ALA A 134 7.37 18.55 4.52
C ALA A 134 6.33 19.59 4.94
N ASP A 135 5.48 20.03 4.00
CA ASP A 135 4.40 20.98 4.27
C ASP A 135 3.38 20.39 5.22
N ARG A 136 2.96 19.12 4.98
CA ARG A 136 2.05 18.40 5.87
C ARG A 136 2.61 18.27 7.28
N ALA A 137 3.85 17.81 7.42
CA ALA A 137 4.50 17.72 8.73
C ALA A 137 4.56 19.08 9.44
N ALA A 138 4.76 20.18 8.70
CA ALA A 138 4.81 21.51 9.27
C ALA A 138 3.47 22.00 9.87
N GLU A 139 2.33 21.49 9.41
CA GLU A 139 1.01 21.80 9.99
C GLU A 139 0.88 21.30 11.43
N HIS A 140 1.63 20.26 11.81
CA HIS A 140 1.65 19.67 13.14
C HIS A 140 2.62 20.36 14.11
N ARG A 141 3.27 21.47 13.71
CA ARG A 141 4.38 22.09 14.45
C ARG A 141 4.03 22.49 15.90
N ASP A 142 2.79 22.83 16.15
CA ASP A 142 2.30 23.23 17.48
C ASP A 142 1.78 22.05 18.33
N GLN A 143 1.83 20.82 17.79
CA GLN A 143 1.39 19.64 18.51
C GLN A 143 2.47 19.13 19.48
N PRO A 144 2.09 18.62 20.66
CA PRO A 144 3.05 18.17 21.69
C PRO A 144 3.92 17.00 21.24
N TYR A 145 3.44 16.19 20.28
CA TYR A 145 4.17 15.05 19.72
C TYR A 145 5.12 15.42 18.56
N TYR A 146 5.06 16.66 18.06
CA TYR A 146 5.76 17.03 16.81
C TYR A 146 7.26 16.76 16.85
N ALA A 147 7.94 17.15 17.95
CA ALA A 147 9.38 16.97 18.05
C ALA A 147 9.78 15.48 18.01
N ASP A 148 9.05 14.63 18.72
CA ASP A 148 9.30 13.19 18.76
C ASP A 148 8.97 12.51 17.43
N ALA A 149 7.87 12.91 16.77
CA ALA A 149 7.50 12.42 15.46
C ALA A 149 8.51 12.79 14.37
N MET A 150 9.01 14.02 14.39
CA MET A 150 10.07 14.46 13.47
C MET A 150 11.41 13.76 13.73
N ALA A 151 11.74 13.50 14.99
CA ALA A 151 12.92 12.70 15.33
C ALA A 151 12.81 11.26 14.81
N ALA A 152 11.63 10.64 14.93
CA ALA A 152 11.35 9.32 14.38
C ALA A 152 11.45 9.29 12.84
N LEU A 153 10.87 10.30 12.17
CA LEU A 153 10.98 10.46 10.72
C LEU A 153 12.44 10.58 10.26
N HIS A 154 13.23 11.38 10.95
CA HIS A 154 14.64 11.52 10.62
C HIS A 154 15.43 10.23 10.85
N ALA A 155 15.18 9.50 11.96
CA ALA A 155 15.79 8.21 12.24
C ALA A 155 15.42 7.18 11.17
N HIS A 156 14.14 7.12 10.78
CA HIS A 156 13.67 6.26 9.68
C HIS A 156 14.42 6.56 8.38
N LEU A 157 14.45 7.83 7.95
CA LEU A 157 15.11 8.25 6.72
C LEU A 157 16.64 8.04 6.73
N ALA A 158 17.25 8.05 7.93
CA ALA A 158 18.66 7.76 8.13
C ALA A 158 18.97 6.25 8.20
N GLY A 159 17.94 5.38 8.27
CA GLY A 159 18.11 3.95 8.46
C GLY A 159 18.49 3.56 9.90
N ASP A 160 18.25 4.44 10.87
CA ASP A 160 18.56 4.26 12.28
C ASP A 160 17.54 3.37 12.99
N TYR A 161 17.41 2.12 12.54
CA TYR A 161 16.60 1.08 13.16
C TYR A 161 17.34 -0.26 13.09
N GLY A 162 17.43 -0.96 14.21
CA GLY A 162 18.16 -2.23 14.32
C GLY A 162 17.26 -3.46 14.11
N THR A 163 16.02 -3.37 14.55
CA THR A 163 15.06 -4.48 14.57
C THR A 163 13.72 -4.08 13.94
N ASP A 164 12.89 -5.08 13.64
CA ASP A 164 11.51 -4.89 13.20
C ASP A 164 10.69 -4.11 14.23
N GLU A 165 10.92 -4.35 15.52
CA GLU A 165 10.21 -3.65 16.60
C GLU A 165 10.66 -2.17 16.69
N ASP A 166 11.94 -1.87 16.47
CA ASP A 166 12.42 -0.49 16.40
C ASP A 166 11.75 0.24 15.23
N LEU A 167 11.70 -0.38 14.06
CA LEU A 167 11.03 0.19 12.88
C LEU A 167 9.53 0.39 13.13
N ALA A 168 8.84 -0.56 13.76
CA ALA A 168 7.43 -0.40 14.10
C ALA A 168 7.19 0.82 15.00
N ARG A 169 8.07 1.04 15.98
CA ARG A 169 8.00 2.22 16.85
C ARG A 169 8.24 3.52 16.09
N LEU A 170 9.20 3.54 15.14
CA LEU A 170 9.44 4.72 14.30
C LEU A 170 8.23 5.02 13.44
N TYR A 171 7.66 4.02 12.77
CA TYR A 171 6.44 4.18 11.95
C TYR A 171 5.27 4.72 12.76
N ALA A 172 5.03 4.16 13.95
CA ALA A 172 3.97 4.64 14.84
C ALA A 172 4.16 6.12 15.23
N ARG A 173 5.39 6.56 15.46
CA ARG A 173 5.70 7.94 15.83
C ARG A 173 5.66 8.90 14.66
N GLU A 174 6.31 8.58 13.55
CA GLU A 174 6.35 9.46 12.38
C GLU A 174 4.98 9.64 11.73
N SER A 175 4.12 8.62 11.79
CA SER A 175 2.76 8.70 11.22
C SER A 175 1.91 9.80 11.83
N LEU A 176 2.22 10.23 13.06
CA LEU A 176 1.51 11.32 13.71
C LEU A 176 1.61 12.67 12.97
N VAL A 177 2.68 12.91 12.21
CA VAL A 177 2.79 14.15 11.41
C VAL A 177 2.18 14.01 10.01
N PHE A 178 1.57 12.87 9.71
CA PHE A 178 0.85 12.61 8.46
C PHE A 178 -0.62 12.24 8.71
N ALA A 179 -1.00 12.01 9.96
CA ALA A 179 -2.37 11.74 10.37
C ALA A 179 -3.21 13.03 10.45
N PRO A 180 -4.54 12.97 10.45
CA PRO A 180 -5.39 14.12 10.76
C PRO A 180 -5.07 14.72 12.13
N LEU A 181 -5.15 16.05 12.25
CA LEU A 181 -4.82 16.78 13.48
C LEU A 181 -5.69 16.42 14.69
N ASP A 182 -6.87 15.90 14.46
CA ASP A 182 -7.87 15.51 15.46
C ASP A 182 -7.89 13.99 15.76
N MET A 183 -7.01 13.21 15.09
CA MET A 183 -6.90 11.77 15.32
C MET A 183 -6.20 11.46 16.64
N GLU A 184 -6.74 10.50 17.39
CA GLU A 184 -6.11 10.03 18.62
C GLU A 184 -4.82 9.25 18.32
N THR A 185 -3.71 9.66 18.92
CA THR A 185 -2.39 9.03 18.71
C THR A 185 -2.39 7.52 18.99
N ALA A 186 -3.19 7.09 19.97
CA ALA A 186 -3.32 5.69 20.34
C ALA A 186 -3.97 4.82 19.23
N GLU A 187 -4.82 5.40 18.39
CA GLU A 187 -5.43 4.69 17.26
C GLU A 187 -4.38 4.41 16.16
N VAL A 188 -3.54 5.38 15.84
CA VAL A 188 -2.42 5.22 14.90
C VAL A 188 -1.44 4.16 15.41
N ASP A 189 -0.99 4.30 16.66
CA ASP A 189 -0.08 3.35 17.31
C ASP A 189 -0.65 1.91 17.24
N ALA A 190 -1.93 1.73 17.57
CA ALA A 190 -2.56 0.41 17.62
C ALA A 190 -2.60 -0.29 16.25
N VAL A 191 -2.80 0.46 15.17
CA VAL A 191 -2.82 -0.11 13.81
C VAL A 191 -1.43 -0.48 13.35
N LEU A 192 -0.46 0.43 13.48
CA LEU A 192 0.89 0.23 12.97
C LEU A 192 1.66 -0.82 13.77
N MET A 193 1.48 -0.86 15.09
CA MET A 193 2.07 -1.93 15.92
C MET A 193 1.49 -3.32 15.61
N ARG A 194 0.21 -3.42 15.20
CA ARG A 194 -0.38 -4.70 14.76
C ARG A 194 0.09 -5.12 13.38
N ALA A 195 0.37 -4.18 12.50
CA ALA A 195 0.82 -4.47 11.13
C ALA A 195 2.14 -5.27 11.11
N GLY A 196 2.92 -5.17 12.20
CA GLY A 196 4.28 -5.66 12.18
C GLY A 196 5.10 -4.92 11.13
N THR A 197 6.38 -5.14 11.12
CA THR A 197 7.27 -4.56 10.11
C THR A 197 8.35 -5.56 9.75
N ASN A 198 9.03 -5.31 8.63
CA ASN A 198 10.24 -6.01 8.22
C ASN A 198 11.31 -4.98 7.88
N ALA A 199 12.29 -4.83 8.76
CA ALA A 199 13.37 -3.85 8.64
C ALA A 199 14.27 -4.13 7.44
N ASP A 200 14.49 -5.39 7.08
CA ASP A 200 15.32 -5.76 5.93
C ASP A 200 14.64 -5.39 4.61
N ALA A 201 13.32 -5.58 4.51
CA ALA A 201 12.54 -5.16 3.34
C ALA A 201 12.62 -3.64 3.12
N LEU A 202 12.47 -2.84 4.19
CA LEU A 202 12.58 -1.39 4.09
C LEU A 202 14.01 -0.94 3.76
N ARG A 203 15.01 -1.57 4.36
CA ARG A 203 16.42 -1.28 4.10
C ARG A 203 16.77 -1.53 2.64
N HIS A 204 16.37 -2.69 2.13
CA HIS A 204 16.55 -3.04 0.72
C HIS A 204 15.89 -2.02 -0.21
N PHE A 205 14.63 -1.66 0.07
CA PHE A 205 13.90 -0.67 -0.71
C PHE A 205 14.61 0.70 -0.74
N ASN A 206 15.05 1.20 0.40
CA ASN A 206 15.72 2.50 0.50
C ASN A 206 17.08 2.50 -0.21
N ASP A 207 17.85 1.42 -0.07
CA ASP A 207 19.21 1.33 -0.58
C ASP A 207 19.27 1.02 -2.09
N HIS A 208 18.31 0.25 -2.61
CA HIS A 208 18.40 -0.32 -3.95
C HIS A 208 17.25 0.08 -4.89
N VAL A 209 16.05 0.35 -4.37
CA VAL A 209 14.86 0.53 -5.20
C VAL A 209 14.43 2.01 -5.28
N ALA A 210 14.26 2.69 -4.15
CA ALA A 210 13.60 3.99 -4.08
C ALA A 210 14.22 5.08 -4.97
N ALA A 211 15.56 5.17 -5.00
CA ALA A 211 16.27 6.20 -5.75
C ALA A 211 16.13 6.06 -7.28
N GLY A 212 16.00 4.81 -7.77
CA GLY A 212 15.88 4.49 -9.19
C GLY A 212 14.46 4.23 -9.66
N MET A 213 13.50 4.15 -8.74
CA MET A 213 12.13 3.75 -9.05
C MET A 213 11.43 4.76 -9.98
N ASN A 214 11.02 4.26 -11.14
CA ASN A 214 10.19 5.01 -12.09
C ASN A 214 9.28 4.03 -12.85
N LEU A 215 8.06 3.88 -12.39
CA LEU A 215 7.05 2.98 -12.97
C LEU A 215 6.24 3.65 -14.10
N ALA A 216 6.34 4.98 -14.25
CA ALA A 216 5.55 5.73 -15.22
C ALA A 216 5.63 5.19 -16.67
N PRO A 217 6.80 4.75 -17.20
CA PRO A 217 6.86 4.22 -18.56
C PRO A 217 6.01 2.96 -18.80
N GLY A 218 5.80 2.12 -17.77
CA GLY A 218 5.01 0.88 -17.87
C GLY A 218 3.49 1.11 -17.82
N LEU A 219 3.04 2.25 -17.29
CA LEU A 219 1.61 2.51 -17.03
C LEU A 219 0.76 2.58 -18.30
N ALA A 220 1.32 3.06 -19.41
CA ALA A 220 0.62 3.11 -20.70
C ALA A 220 0.21 1.72 -21.25
N GLY A 221 0.88 0.66 -20.79
CA GLY A 221 0.55 -0.73 -21.13
C GLY A 221 -0.63 -1.30 -20.33
N ILE A 222 -1.00 -0.70 -19.21
CA ILE A 222 -2.07 -1.17 -18.34
C ILE A 222 -3.42 -0.75 -18.91
N GLN A 223 -4.09 -1.68 -19.60
CA GLN A 223 -5.40 -1.43 -20.23
C GLN A 223 -6.57 -1.67 -19.28
N ALA A 224 -6.33 -2.27 -18.12
CA ALA A 224 -7.37 -2.52 -17.12
C ALA A 224 -7.95 -1.20 -16.58
N PRO A 225 -9.27 -1.14 -16.30
CA PRO A 225 -9.83 -0.02 -15.56
C PRO A 225 -9.06 0.19 -14.25
N THR A 226 -8.65 1.42 -13.98
CA THR A 226 -7.83 1.74 -12.80
C THR A 226 -8.41 2.91 -12.03
N LEU A 227 -8.69 2.70 -10.75
CA LEU A 227 -9.02 3.76 -9.81
C LEU A 227 -7.73 4.20 -9.09
N VAL A 228 -7.41 5.47 -9.19
CA VAL A 228 -6.41 6.13 -8.34
C VAL A 228 -7.18 6.88 -7.24
N ILE A 229 -6.99 6.50 -5.98
CA ILE A 229 -7.69 7.09 -4.85
C ILE A 229 -6.69 7.62 -3.82
N VAL A 230 -6.89 8.85 -3.36
CA VAL A 230 -5.97 9.54 -2.46
C VAL A 230 -6.75 10.40 -1.47
N GLY A 231 -6.26 10.50 -0.24
CA GLY A 231 -6.76 11.44 0.75
C GLY A 231 -6.43 12.90 0.36
N ASP A 232 -7.30 13.85 0.70
CA ASP A 232 -7.11 15.27 0.37
C ASP A 232 -5.96 15.92 1.12
N VAL A 233 -5.53 15.31 2.25
CA VAL A 233 -4.35 15.71 3.02
C VAL A 233 -3.24 14.64 3.02
N ASP A 234 -3.30 13.68 2.10
CA ASP A 234 -2.28 12.64 1.95
C ASP A 234 -0.90 13.25 1.60
N PRO A 235 0.17 12.88 2.32
CA PRO A 235 1.53 13.33 2.01
C PRO A 235 2.08 12.85 0.66
N MET A 236 1.48 11.82 0.02
CA MET A 236 1.78 11.48 -1.37
C MET A 236 1.18 12.52 -2.33
N GLY A 237 0.03 13.07 -1.96
CA GLY A 237 -0.59 14.25 -2.52
C GLY A 237 -1.28 14.07 -3.88
N ALA A 238 -2.21 14.99 -4.16
CA ALA A 238 -2.93 15.05 -5.42
C ALA A 238 -2.01 15.12 -6.67
N PRO A 239 -0.84 15.80 -6.67
CA PRO A 239 0.04 15.81 -7.83
C PRO A 239 0.53 14.43 -8.27
N ALA A 240 0.86 13.54 -7.33
CA ALA A 240 1.26 12.17 -7.65
C ALA A 240 0.11 11.36 -8.24
N ALA A 241 -1.09 11.51 -7.67
CA ALA A 241 -2.30 10.87 -8.18
C ALA A 241 -2.68 11.37 -9.57
N GLN A 242 -2.52 12.66 -9.86
CA GLN A 242 -2.73 13.24 -11.19
C GLN A 242 -1.71 12.71 -12.21
N GLU A 243 -0.45 12.54 -11.83
CA GLU A 243 0.58 11.94 -12.69
C GLU A 243 0.20 10.50 -13.04
N LEU A 244 -0.27 9.70 -12.07
CA LEU A 244 -0.74 8.34 -12.30
C LEU A 244 -1.88 8.29 -13.31
N VAL A 245 -2.94 9.07 -13.09
CA VAL A 245 -4.10 9.09 -13.98
C VAL A 245 -3.73 9.54 -15.39
N ALA A 246 -2.85 10.52 -15.51
CA ALA A 246 -2.40 11.01 -16.82
C ALA A 246 -1.61 9.96 -17.62
N ALA A 247 -0.96 9.01 -16.94
CA ALA A 247 -0.18 7.94 -17.55
C ALA A 247 -0.98 6.65 -17.83
N LEU A 248 -2.15 6.48 -17.21
CA LEU A 248 -3.00 5.30 -17.32
C LEU A 248 -4.08 5.50 -18.39
N PRO A 249 -4.21 4.62 -19.41
CA PRO A 249 -5.20 4.77 -20.48
C PRO A 249 -6.65 4.82 -19.98
N ASN A 250 -6.97 4.04 -18.94
CA ASN A 250 -8.30 3.94 -18.35
C ASN A 250 -8.28 4.29 -16.84
N GLY A 251 -7.48 5.32 -16.50
CA GLY A 251 -7.34 5.82 -15.14
C GLY A 251 -8.46 6.78 -14.73
N ARG A 252 -8.97 6.64 -13.51
CA ARG A 252 -9.91 7.56 -12.87
C ARG A 252 -9.35 8.03 -11.53
N LEU A 253 -9.43 9.32 -11.23
CA LEU A 253 -9.02 9.90 -9.95
C LEU A 253 -10.23 10.12 -9.03
N GLU A 254 -10.10 9.68 -7.80
CA GLU A 254 -10.98 10.04 -6.69
C GLU A 254 -10.15 10.65 -5.55
N ILE A 255 -10.51 11.84 -5.12
CA ILE A 255 -9.95 12.48 -3.93
C ILE A 255 -11.01 12.42 -2.85
N VAL A 256 -10.67 11.80 -1.72
CA VAL A 256 -11.56 11.62 -0.58
C VAL A 256 -11.03 12.36 0.64
N PRO A 257 -11.86 12.73 1.62
CA PRO A 257 -11.34 13.24 2.87
C PRO A 257 -10.43 12.22 3.56
N GLY A 258 -9.36 12.70 4.19
CA GLY A 258 -8.45 11.87 4.96
C GLY A 258 -6.99 12.01 4.56
N ASP A 259 -6.14 11.32 5.31
CA ASP A 259 -4.69 11.31 5.15
C ASP A 259 -4.20 10.15 4.26
N HIS A 260 -3.05 9.60 4.62
CA HIS A 260 -2.47 8.42 3.95
C HIS A 260 -3.27 7.12 4.18
N PHE A 261 -4.13 7.08 5.22
CA PHE A 261 -4.85 5.89 5.67
C PHE A 261 -6.37 6.10 5.79
N PRO A 262 -7.07 6.71 4.82
CA PRO A 262 -8.48 7.07 4.96
C PRO A 262 -9.39 5.86 5.21
N PHE A 263 -8.94 4.65 4.85
CA PHE A 263 -9.65 3.40 5.11
C PHE A 263 -9.57 2.92 6.58
N LEU A 264 -8.66 3.49 7.40
CA LEU A 264 -8.57 3.23 8.84
C LEU A 264 -9.36 4.22 9.67
N GLU A 265 -9.56 5.42 9.15
CA GLU A 265 -10.23 6.50 9.85
C GLU A 265 -11.74 6.26 9.89
N ARG A 266 -12.31 6.19 11.09
CA ARG A 266 -13.74 5.89 11.29
C ARG A 266 -14.66 6.86 10.53
N GLU A 267 -14.28 8.13 10.44
CA GLU A 267 -15.07 9.18 9.78
C GLU A 267 -14.97 9.10 8.25
N HIS A 268 -13.77 8.87 7.71
CA HIS A 268 -13.48 8.95 6.28
C HIS A 268 -13.64 7.59 5.56
N ARG A 269 -13.43 6.47 6.27
CA ARG A 269 -13.56 5.11 5.73
C ARG A 269 -14.85 4.86 4.94
N PRO A 270 -16.04 5.30 5.38
CA PRO A 270 -17.28 5.05 4.62
C PRO A 270 -17.29 5.73 3.24
N GLN A 271 -16.64 6.88 3.08
CA GLN A 271 -16.55 7.56 1.79
C GLN A 271 -15.50 6.89 0.90
N TRP A 272 -14.34 6.56 1.46
CA TRP A 272 -13.30 5.81 0.76
C TRP A 272 -13.83 4.46 0.27
N SER A 273 -14.48 3.68 1.14
CA SER A 273 -15.05 2.38 0.80
C SER A 273 -16.12 2.48 -0.29
N ARG A 274 -16.99 3.50 -0.25
CA ARG A 274 -18.00 3.72 -1.30
C ARG A 274 -17.35 4.01 -2.66
N ALA A 275 -16.27 4.79 -2.69
CA ALA A 275 -15.55 5.09 -3.94
C ALA A 275 -14.95 3.81 -4.54
N VAL A 276 -14.31 2.98 -3.71
CA VAL A 276 -13.74 1.69 -4.13
C VAL A 276 -14.84 0.72 -4.60
N LEU A 277 -15.89 0.52 -3.80
CA LEU A 277 -17.01 -0.37 -4.15
C LEU A 277 -17.75 0.10 -5.41
N GLY A 278 -17.99 1.42 -5.55
CA GLY A 278 -18.60 1.98 -6.75
C GLY A 278 -17.80 1.64 -8.01
N PHE A 279 -16.47 1.76 -7.93
CA PHE A 279 -15.59 1.39 -9.03
C PHE A 279 -15.55 -0.13 -9.31
N LEU A 280 -15.47 -0.95 -8.26
CA LEU A 280 -15.44 -2.41 -8.40
C LEU A 280 -16.77 -2.99 -8.87
N GLY A 281 -17.90 -2.32 -8.60
CA GLY A 281 -19.24 -2.74 -9.03
C GLY A 281 -19.64 -2.34 -10.46
N GLU A 282 -18.85 -1.50 -11.15
CA GLU A 282 -19.12 -1.14 -12.55
C GLU A 282 -19.05 -2.38 -13.45
N GLU A 283 -19.94 -2.46 -14.48
CA GLU A 283 -19.89 -3.57 -15.46
C GLU A 283 -18.52 -3.59 -16.14
N ARG A 284 -17.91 -4.78 -16.23
CA ARG A 284 -16.65 -4.96 -16.97
C ARG A 284 -16.91 -4.62 -18.43
N LEU A 285 -16.26 -3.59 -18.94
CA LEU A 285 -16.24 -3.33 -20.37
C LEU A 285 -15.64 -4.57 -21.04
N GLY A 286 -16.48 -5.28 -21.84
CA GLY A 286 -16.18 -6.54 -22.48
C GLY A 286 -15.06 -6.46 -23.53
#